data_7c80a6cd25c987c800ea280f800633b1
#
_entry.id   7c80a6cd25c987c800ea280f800633b1
#
_cell.length_a   1.000
_cell.length_b   1.000
_cell.length_c   1.000
_cell.angle_alpha   90.00
_cell.angle_beta   90.00
_cell.angle_gamma   90.00
#
_symmetry.space_group_name_H-M   'P 1'
#
loop_
_entity.id
_entity.type
_entity.pdbx_description
1 polymer ?
#
loop_
_entity_poly.entity_id
_entity_poly.type
_entity_poly.pdbx_seq_one_letter_code
_entity_poly.pdbx_strand_id
1 'polypeptide(L)' 'MAVLKVIEVLASSKDSWEDAAAKALEHANKSVKNIKSLYVNEQNAVVLDGKIKEYRMNCKITFEVK' A
#
# COMPACT_ATOMS: atom_id res chain seq x y z
N MET A 1 -22.05 4.41 -15.40
CA MET A 1 -21.21 5.30 -14.60
C MET A 1 -20.68 4.54 -13.39
N ALA A 2 -19.41 4.73 -13.08
CA ALA A 2 -18.79 4.04 -11.96
C ALA A 2 -18.64 4.98 -10.76
N VAL A 3 -18.80 4.42 -9.57
CA VAL A 3 -18.50 5.13 -8.34
C VAL A 3 -17.23 4.51 -7.77
N LEU A 4 -16.23 5.32 -7.53
CA LEU A 4 -14.96 4.87 -7.02
C LEU A 4 -14.72 5.46 -5.63
N LYS A 5 -14.09 4.65 -4.78
CA LYS A 5 -13.67 5.10 -3.46
C LYS A 5 -12.18 4.83 -3.30
N VAL A 6 -11.57 5.59 -2.42
CA VAL A 6 -10.15 5.48 -2.14
C VAL A 6 -9.96 5.23 -0.65
N ILE A 7 -9.12 4.25 -0.33
CA ILE A 7 -8.69 4.04 1.05
C ILE A 7 -7.18 4.22 1.11
N GLU A 8 -6.71 4.65 2.26
CA GLU A 8 -5.29 4.86 2.49
C GLU A 8 -4.75 3.76 3.39
N VAL A 9 -3.66 3.12 2.97
CA VAL A 9 -3.08 1.98 3.69
C VAL A 9 -1.58 2.21 3.87
N LEU A 10 -1.10 1.99 5.08
CA LEU A 10 0.32 2.04 5.39
C LEU A 10 0.82 0.60 5.54
N ALA A 11 1.92 0.28 4.89
CA ALA A 11 2.52 -1.04 4.99
C ALA A 11 4.03 -0.93 5.08
N SER A 12 4.65 -1.94 5.64
CA SER A 12 6.10 -2.01 5.72
C SER A 12 6.57 -3.40 5.33
N SER A 13 7.83 -3.46 4.91
CA SER A 13 8.47 -4.71 4.54
C SER A 13 9.95 -4.61 4.88
N LYS A 14 10.53 -5.73 5.27
CA LYS A 14 11.97 -5.82 5.47
C LYS A 14 12.70 -6.07 4.16
N ASP A 15 11.98 -6.39 3.11
CA ASP A 15 12.56 -6.82 1.84
C ASP A 15 12.66 -5.72 0.79
N SER A 16 11.57 -5.00 0.55
CA SER A 16 11.56 -3.98 -0.49
C SER A 16 10.31 -3.12 -0.41
N TRP A 17 10.33 -1.98 -1.12
CA TRP A 17 9.14 -1.15 -1.26
C TRP A 17 8.06 -1.88 -2.05
N GLU A 18 8.46 -2.61 -3.08
CA GLU A 18 7.52 -3.39 -3.89
C GLU A 18 6.79 -4.42 -3.04
N ASP A 19 7.54 -5.08 -2.14
CA ASP A 19 6.94 -6.05 -1.24
C ASP A 19 5.98 -5.37 -0.25
N ALA A 20 6.33 -4.17 0.21
CA ALA A 20 5.44 -3.40 1.09
C ALA A 20 4.14 -3.07 0.38
N ALA A 21 4.22 -2.64 -0.90
CA ALA A 21 3.03 -2.35 -1.69
C ALA A 21 2.19 -3.59 -1.91
N ALA A 22 2.83 -4.73 -2.19
CA ALA A 22 2.13 -5.99 -2.38
C ALA A 22 1.39 -6.41 -1.12
N LYS A 23 2.00 -6.20 0.04
CA LYS A 23 1.37 -6.51 1.33
C LYS A 23 0.18 -5.58 1.61
N ALA A 24 0.31 -4.31 1.25
CA ALA A 24 -0.80 -3.37 1.39
C ALA A 24 -1.99 -3.82 0.56
N LEU A 25 -1.73 -4.22 -0.68
CA LEU A 25 -2.77 -4.70 -1.58
C LEU A 25 -3.41 -5.98 -1.08
N GLU A 26 -2.59 -6.92 -0.63
CA GLU A 26 -3.07 -8.20 -0.09
C GLU A 26 -4.00 -7.97 1.09
N HIS A 27 -3.61 -7.07 2.00
CA HIS A 27 -4.42 -6.77 3.17
C HIS A 27 -5.73 -6.10 2.77
N ALA A 28 -5.67 -5.11 1.89
CA ALA A 28 -6.86 -4.41 1.43
C ALA A 28 -7.83 -5.35 0.71
N ASN A 29 -7.29 -6.29 -0.05
CA ASN A 29 -8.09 -7.24 -0.82
C ASN A 29 -8.94 -8.16 0.06
N LYS A 30 -8.61 -8.25 1.34
CA LYS A 30 -9.42 -9.04 2.29
C LYS A 30 -10.70 -8.32 2.70
N SER A 31 -10.70 -6.98 2.63
CA SER A 31 -11.81 -6.15 3.09
C SER A 31 -12.62 -5.51 1.99
N VAL A 32 -11.99 -5.19 0.86
CA VAL A 32 -12.65 -4.52 -0.24
C VAL A 32 -12.52 -5.32 -1.52
N LYS A 33 -13.55 -5.23 -2.36
CA LYS A 33 -13.59 -5.91 -3.64
C LYS A 33 -13.46 -4.91 -4.78
N ASN A 34 -13.12 -5.40 -5.95
CA ASN A 34 -13.05 -4.59 -7.17
C ASN A 34 -11.99 -3.50 -7.09
N ILE A 35 -10.83 -3.85 -6.55
CA ILE A 35 -9.70 -2.94 -6.51
C ILE A 35 -9.22 -2.69 -7.94
N LYS A 36 -9.08 -1.42 -8.30
CA LYS A 36 -8.70 -1.01 -9.65
C LYS A 36 -7.27 -0.52 -9.76
N SER A 37 -6.79 0.20 -8.75
CA SER A 37 -5.44 0.75 -8.81
C SER A 37 -4.87 0.99 -7.42
N LEU A 38 -3.56 1.10 -7.39
CA LEU A 38 -2.82 1.45 -6.19
C LEU A 38 -1.91 2.62 -6.55
N TYR A 39 -2.02 3.68 -5.81
CA TYR A 39 -1.20 4.87 -5.99
C TYR A 39 -0.24 4.99 -4.82
N VAL A 40 1.04 5.14 -5.13
CA VAL A 40 2.04 5.35 -4.08
C VAL A 40 2.03 6.83 -3.71
N ASN A 41 1.51 7.12 -2.54
CA ASN A 41 1.44 8.48 -2.04
C ASN A 41 2.77 8.92 -1.44
N GLU A 42 3.43 7.99 -0.75
CA GLU A 42 4.69 8.29 -0.08
C GLU A 42 5.47 7.00 0.14
N GLN A 43 6.78 7.08 0.01
CA GLN A 43 7.63 5.95 0.37
C GLN A 43 8.80 6.47 1.20
N ASN A 44 9.16 5.71 2.20
CA ASN A 44 10.27 6.06 3.08
C ASN A 44 10.87 4.79 3.67
N ALA A 45 11.95 4.95 4.42
CA ALA A 45 12.61 3.83 5.05
C ALA A 45 12.93 4.16 6.50
N VAL A 46 12.88 3.15 7.33
CA VAL A 46 13.31 3.26 8.73
C VAL A 46 14.78 2.88 8.78
N VAL A 47 15.58 3.73 9.39
CA VAL A 47 17.03 3.52 9.48
C VAL A 47 17.40 3.21 10.92
N LEU A 48 18.22 2.18 11.09
CA LEU A 48 18.75 1.79 12.41
C LEU A 48 20.23 1.48 12.24
N ASP A 49 21.07 2.11 13.05
CA ASP A 49 22.51 1.91 13.03
C ASP A 49 23.13 2.11 11.63
N GLY A 50 22.65 3.14 10.91
CA GLY A 50 23.16 3.46 9.58
C GLY A 50 22.71 2.54 8.47
N LYS A 51 21.77 1.64 8.76
CA LYS A 51 21.28 0.69 7.77
C LYS A 51 19.76 0.78 7.66
N ILE A 52 19.25 0.48 6.47
CA ILE A 52 17.80 0.43 6.27
C ILE A 52 17.27 -0.81 6.97
N LYS A 53 16.37 -0.57 7.92
CA LYS A 53 15.73 -1.65 8.67
C LYS A 53 14.42 -2.09 8.04
N GLU A 54 13.64 -1.14 7.55
CA GLU A 54 12.35 -1.41 6.95
C GLU A 54 12.08 -0.45 5.82
N TYR A 55 11.35 -0.92 4.83
CA TYR A 55 10.83 -0.12 3.72
C TYR A 55 9.35 0.13 4.00
N ARG A 56 8.92 1.39 3.95
CA ARG A 56 7.54 1.77 4.26
C ARG A 56 6.87 2.44 3.09
N MET A 57 5.61 2.09 2.87
CA MET A 57 4.80 2.66 1.80
C MET A 57 3.48 3.16 2.34
N ASN A 58 3.12 4.37 1.92
CA ASN A 58 1.78 4.88 2.12
C ASN A 58 1.10 4.81 0.76
N CYS A 59 0.07 3.99 0.68
CA CYS A 59 -0.61 3.73 -0.59
C CYS A 59 -2.06 4.18 -0.54
N LYS A 60 -2.54 4.72 -1.65
CA LYS A 60 -3.96 4.99 -1.83
C LYS A 60 -4.50 3.95 -2.80
N ILE A 61 -5.47 3.20 -2.35
CA ILE A 61 -6.04 2.11 -3.13
C ILE A 61 -7.43 2.51 -3.57
N THR A 62 -7.65 2.46 -4.88
CA THR A 62 -8.93 2.83 -5.49
C THR A 62 -9.70 1.57 -5.82
N PHE A 63 -10.96 1.53 -5.43
CA PHE A 63 -11.83 0.40 -5.76
C PHE A 63 -13.18 0.90 -6.22
N GLU A 64 -13.85 0.06 -7.00
CA GLU A 64 -15.15 0.39 -7.55
C GLU A 64 -16.26 -0.11 -6.64
N VAL A 65 -17.21 0.76 -6.34
CA VAL A 65 -18.38 0.42 -5.53
C VAL A 65 -19.46 -0.07 -6.48
N LYS A 66 -19.93 -1.28 -6.23
CA LYS A 66 -20.99 -1.89 -7.04
C LYS A 66 -22.24 -2.13 -6.26
#